data_bb29e015719554bedfd04ecae104c566
#
_entry.id   bb29e015719554bedfd04ecae104c566
#
_cell.length_a   1.000
_cell.length_b   1.000
_cell.length_c   1.000
_cell.angle_alpha   90.00
_cell.angle_beta   90.00
_cell.angle_gamma   90.00
#
_symmetry.space_group_name_H-M   'P 1'
#
loop_
_entity.id
_entity.type
_entity.pdbx_description
1 polymer ?
#
loop_
_entity_poly.entity_id
_entity_poly.type
_entity_poly.pdbx_seq_one_letter_code
_entity_poly.pdbx_strand_id
1 'polypeptide(L)'
;MTAAETLPDACPTRRNLCATLLALPLALATRPTFAATALPAGGGWGVDLASISPGTKPGDDFYEYVNKGWMDTATKPDGYSQYGEMNAMFLRTEARIRTIIETAAREPAGSSKLADLYTSYVDVAAIDQRGLQPIRADLDAILSITTRDEVAQRMAHPMSHTIAGTYVFLDAGDTRQSLLHIDQQVANGRVVGLPGANYYASEDQKHARHRLAYQDYIARTLDRAGLESGTAVAAGILALEGRLAAGMWSRAHLRDRKLNYHRMSVKALAEYAPGFPWQSFLQATGYPPVETIVLNTDTAIRAAARIFAETPVATWRSYLAFHWIHNHAHLLPAAFQDASFRFYGTELHGLTTRRSRADRGIQFVSQNLPELVGARYIEQFFKASDRDAIEAMAPFMKQAFRARIQQASWLDQTTRTTALAKLDKMGLRLGYPDDLRDYSEVEISPVDPIGNLHRLKAAQVELDAGYLADPQRPYRWHLPPQSVDGSYSPQLNSVTFPAGLLQSPAFDAAADSAVNFGAIGAVLGHEMAHGFDDQGSRFDDNGNLSDWWTPLARAAFDKRTDVLVAQY
;
A
#
# COMPACT_ATOMS: atom_id res chain seq x y z
N MET A 1 31.45 -2.14 34.34
CA MET A 1 32.22 -2.85 33.32
C MET A 1 31.34 -3.96 32.81
N THR A 2 30.71 -3.78 31.68
CA THR A 2 30.37 -4.77 30.65
C THR A 2 29.61 -4.02 29.55
N ALA A 3 30.11 -4.13 28.35
CA ALA A 3 29.71 -3.42 27.17
C ALA A 3 28.28 -3.80 26.73
N ALA A 4 27.46 -2.81 26.45
CA ALA A 4 26.23 -2.97 25.69
C ALA A 4 26.60 -2.90 24.20
N GLU A 5 26.56 -4.03 23.52
CA GLU A 5 26.65 -4.11 22.06
C GLU A 5 25.40 -3.51 21.45
N THR A 6 25.60 -2.49 20.66
CA THR A 6 24.60 -1.87 19.79
C THR A 6 24.29 -2.82 18.63
N LEU A 7 23.09 -3.38 18.60
CA LEU A 7 22.56 -4.05 17.43
C LEU A 7 22.29 -3.04 16.31
N PRO A 8 22.75 -3.27 15.07
CA PRO A 8 22.46 -2.37 13.95
C PRO A 8 20.99 -2.50 13.53
N ASP A 9 20.33 -1.35 13.38
CA ASP A 9 19.02 -1.19 12.75
C ASP A 9 19.08 -1.57 11.26
N ALA A 10 18.91 -2.86 10.97
CA ALA A 10 18.62 -3.33 9.62
C ALA A 10 17.59 -4.46 9.70
N CYS A 11 16.31 -4.06 9.71
CA CYS A 11 15.24 -4.98 9.39
C CYS A 11 15.38 -5.34 7.90
N PRO A 12 15.65 -6.61 7.52
CA PRO A 12 15.72 -6.99 6.13
C PRO A 12 14.34 -6.81 5.50
N THR A 13 14.29 -5.97 4.48
CA THR A 13 13.13 -5.85 3.62
C THR A 13 12.77 -7.22 3.05
N ARG A 14 11.49 -7.46 2.73
CA ARG A 14 10.90 -8.69 2.15
C ARG A 14 11.72 -9.35 1.02
N ARG A 15 12.74 -8.69 0.50
CA ARG A 15 13.65 -9.14 -0.56
C ARG A 15 14.63 -10.25 -0.19
N ASN A 16 15.01 -10.39 1.08
CA ASN A 16 16.05 -11.38 1.46
C ASN A 16 15.51 -12.80 1.69
N LEU A 17 14.17 -12.98 1.81
CA LEU A 17 13.58 -14.30 2.00
C LEU A 17 13.53 -15.18 0.74
N CYS A 18 13.57 -14.61 -0.45
CA CYS A 18 13.52 -15.38 -1.70
C CYS A 18 14.81 -16.15 -2.02
N ALA A 19 15.93 -15.75 -1.42
CA ALA A 19 17.24 -16.36 -1.75
C ALA A 19 17.51 -17.73 -1.07
N THR A 20 16.75 -18.11 -0.04
CA THR A 20 17.12 -19.25 0.80
C THR A 20 16.31 -20.55 0.60
N LEU A 21 15.34 -20.59 -0.33
CA LEU A 21 14.43 -21.75 -0.51
C LEU A 21 14.81 -22.73 -1.65
N LEU A 22 15.98 -22.59 -2.27
CA LEU A 22 16.34 -23.32 -3.51
C LEU A 22 17.31 -24.51 -3.38
N ALA A 23 17.43 -25.16 -2.24
CA ALA A 23 18.32 -26.33 -2.13
C ALA A 23 17.58 -27.56 -1.58
N LEU A 24 16.89 -28.30 -2.46
CA LEU A 24 16.50 -29.70 -2.20
C LEU A 24 16.58 -30.53 -3.49
N PRO A 25 17.06 -31.81 -3.45
CA PRO A 25 17.35 -32.59 -4.63
C PRO A 25 16.09 -33.00 -5.40
N LEU A 26 16.12 -32.81 -6.72
CA LEU A 26 15.13 -33.32 -7.65
C LEU A 26 15.23 -34.85 -7.72
N ALA A 27 14.21 -35.56 -7.24
CA ALA A 27 13.99 -36.96 -7.59
C ALA A 27 13.33 -37.02 -8.99
N LEU A 28 13.94 -37.74 -9.93
CA LEU A 28 13.43 -37.93 -11.29
C LEU A 28 12.07 -38.65 -11.25
N ALA A 29 11.02 -37.93 -11.59
CA ALA A 29 9.73 -38.51 -12.00
C ALA A 29 9.53 -38.18 -13.48
N THR A 30 8.94 -39.16 -14.21
CA THR A 30 8.70 -39.20 -15.66
C THR A 30 8.29 -37.86 -16.27
N ARG A 31 9.07 -37.41 -17.27
CA ARG A 31 8.94 -36.15 -18.00
C ARG A 31 7.63 -36.09 -18.77
N PRO A 32 6.78 -35.05 -18.58
CA PRO A 32 5.87 -34.66 -19.64
C PRO A 32 6.71 -34.07 -20.79
N THR A 33 6.49 -34.52 -22.00
CA THR A 33 7.06 -33.96 -23.21
C THR A 33 6.45 -32.58 -23.44
N PHE A 34 7.15 -31.51 -23.05
CA PHE A 34 6.82 -30.15 -23.46
C PHE A 34 7.21 -29.99 -24.93
N ALA A 35 6.29 -29.53 -25.77
CA ALA A 35 6.61 -29.10 -27.11
C ALA A 35 7.65 -27.96 -27.02
N ALA A 36 8.81 -28.15 -27.63
CA ALA A 36 9.84 -27.13 -27.70
C ALA A 36 9.29 -25.91 -28.46
N THR A 37 8.94 -24.86 -27.73
CA THR A 37 8.68 -23.55 -28.33
C THR A 37 9.99 -23.02 -28.92
N ALA A 38 9.93 -22.54 -30.16
CA ALA A 38 11.09 -21.98 -30.83
C ALA A 38 11.69 -20.83 -30.01
N LEU A 39 13.00 -20.84 -29.81
CA LEU A 39 13.73 -19.76 -29.13
C LEU A 39 13.46 -18.43 -29.84
N PRO A 40 13.32 -17.31 -29.12
CA PRO A 40 13.13 -15.99 -29.71
C PRO A 40 14.27 -15.68 -30.69
N ALA A 41 13.93 -15.12 -31.84
CA ALA A 41 14.91 -14.66 -32.84
C ALA A 41 15.72 -13.49 -32.23
N GLY A 42 16.87 -13.81 -31.65
CA GLY A 42 17.71 -12.84 -30.94
C GLY A 42 18.67 -13.47 -29.92
N GLY A 43 18.63 -14.80 -29.75
CA GLY A 43 19.63 -15.52 -28.94
C GLY A 43 19.47 -15.40 -27.43
N GLY A 44 18.38 -14.82 -26.92
CA GLY A 44 18.14 -14.68 -25.47
C GLY A 44 17.27 -15.79 -24.92
N TRP A 45 17.76 -16.52 -23.93
CA TRP A 45 17.00 -17.50 -23.17
C TRP A 45 15.94 -16.86 -22.24
N GLY A 46 15.90 -15.52 -22.20
CA GLY A 46 15.14 -14.76 -21.20
C GLY A 46 15.96 -14.46 -19.93
N VAL A 47 17.25 -14.84 -19.90
CA VAL A 47 18.19 -14.51 -18.83
C VAL A 47 19.25 -13.54 -19.37
N ASP A 48 19.46 -12.43 -18.68
CA ASP A 48 20.57 -11.51 -19.01
C ASP A 48 21.91 -12.11 -18.55
N LEU A 49 22.59 -12.77 -19.47
CA LEU A 49 23.89 -13.38 -19.20
C LEU A 49 24.99 -12.34 -18.91
N ALA A 50 24.83 -11.09 -19.31
CA ALA A 50 25.79 -10.02 -19.02
C ALA A 50 25.78 -9.62 -17.53
N SER A 51 24.71 -9.91 -16.82
CA SER A 51 24.61 -9.70 -15.36
C SER A 51 25.44 -10.70 -14.56
N ILE A 52 25.80 -11.85 -15.16
CA ILE A 52 26.54 -12.92 -14.46
C ILE A 52 28.03 -12.57 -14.38
N SER A 53 28.62 -12.71 -13.21
CA SER A 53 30.05 -12.53 -12.96
C SER A 53 30.82 -13.83 -13.16
N PRO A 54 31.65 -13.97 -14.20
CA PRO A 54 32.46 -15.18 -14.36
C PRO A 54 33.59 -15.29 -13.31
N GLY A 55 33.89 -14.21 -12.58
CA GLY A 55 34.92 -14.17 -11.55
C GLY A 55 34.45 -14.65 -10.18
N THR A 56 33.16 -14.76 -9.94
CA THR A 56 32.57 -15.20 -8.68
C THR A 56 32.06 -16.63 -8.81
N LYS A 57 32.43 -17.52 -7.90
CA LYS A 57 31.90 -18.89 -7.91
C LYS A 57 30.49 -18.93 -7.31
N PRO A 58 29.51 -19.58 -7.98
CA PRO A 58 28.13 -19.61 -7.51
C PRO A 58 27.96 -20.29 -6.13
N GLY A 59 28.92 -21.16 -5.73
CA GLY A 59 28.91 -21.80 -4.42
C GLY A 59 29.48 -20.93 -3.30
N ASP A 60 30.22 -19.88 -3.63
CA ASP A 60 30.82 -18.97 -2.64
C ASP A 60 29.86 -17.78 -2.37
N ASP A 61 29.36 -17.14 -3.41
CA ASP A 61 28.35 -16.08 -3.34
C ASP A 61 27.46 -16.13 -4.59
N PHE A 62 26.27 -16.72 -4.44
CA PHE A 62 25.35 -16.87 -5.55
C PHE A 62 24.70 -15.53 -5.95
N TYR A 63 24.48 -14.63 -4.98
CA TYR A 63 23.91 -13.32 -5.26
C TYR A 63 24.89 -12.48 -6.09
N GLU A 64 26.15 -12.40 -5.70
CA GLU A 64 27.19 -11.70 -6.46
C GLU A 64 27.40 -12.36 -7.82
N TYR A 65 27.41 -13.69 -7.89
CA TYR A 65 27.56 -14.43 -9.15
C TYR A 65 26.53 -14.01 -10.19
N VAL A 66 25.25 -13.92 -9.82
CA VAL A 66 24.17 -13.61 -10.79
C VAL A 66 23.94 -12.13 -11.02
N ASN A 67 24.35 -11.24 -10.10
CA ASN A 67 23.97 -9.82 -10.16
C ASN A 67 25.15 -8.85 -10.38
N LYS A 68 26.41 -9.28 -10.20
CA LYS A 68 27.57 -8.37 -10.20
C LYS A 68 27.72 -7.58 -11.50
N GLY A 69 27.53 -8.21 -12.65
CA GLY A 69 27.66 -7.53 -13.95
C GLY A 69 26.67 -6.36 -14.07
N TRP A 70 25.43 -6.56 -13.60
CA TRP A 70 24.44 -5.50 -13.51
C TRP A 70 24.84 -4.46 -12.44
N MET A 71 25.26 -4.88 -11.26
CA MET A 71 25.63 -3.98 -10.15
C MET A 71 26.81 -3.06 -10.52
N ASP A 72 27.77 -3.56 -11.29
CA ASP A 72 28.96 -2.80 -11.72
C ASP A 72 28.61 -1.74 -12.78
N THR A 73 27.54 -1.93 -13.54
CA THR A 73 27.16 -1.06 -14.66
C THR A 73 25.91 -0.20 -14.38
N ALA A 74 25.06 -0.62 -13.45
CA ALA A 74 23.81 0.05 -13.16
C ALA A 74 24.02 1.42 -12.51
N THR A 75 23.40 2.45 -13.09
CA THR A 75 23.38 3.80 -12.52
C THR A 75 22.02 4.06 -11.88
N LYS A 76 22.04 4.39 -10.60
CA LYS A 76 20.81 4.72 -9.86
C LYS A 76 20.22 6.05 -10.39
N PRO A 77 18.96 6.07 -10.87
CA PRO A 77 18.35 7.29 -11.36
C PRO A 77 18.20 8.37 -10.27
N ASP A 78 18.25 9.63 -10.67
CA ASP A 78 18.03 10.76 -9.78
C ASP A 78 16.65 10.70 -9.11
N GLY A 79 16.59 11.04 -7.83
CA GLY A 79 15.35 11.01 -7.04
C GLY A 79 14.95 9.64 -6.49
N TYR A 80 15.78 8.62 -6.68
CA TYR A 80 15.58 7.28 -6.08
C TYR A 80 16.59 7.04 -4.95
N SER A 81 16.11 6.50 -3.83
CA SER A 81 16.97 6.10 -2.69
C SER A 81 17.67 4.75 -2.93
N GLN A 82 17.06 3.88 -3.74
CA GLN A 82 17.56 2.54 -4.09
C GLN A 82 17.23 2.22 -5.54
N TYR A 83 18.00 1.27 -6.14
CA TYR A 83 17.78 0.81 -7.50
C TYR A 83 18.01 -0.70 -7.61
N GLY A 84 17.19 -1.39 -8.36
CA GLY A 84 17.23 -2.82 -8.63
C GLY A 84 16.22 -3.19 -9.71
N GLU A 85 16.13 -4.46 -10.11
CA GLU A 85 15.27 -4.92 -11.20
C GLU A 85 13.80 -4.52 -11.05
N MET A 86 13.23 -4.65 -9.84
CA MET A 86 11.87 -4.18 -9.60
C MET A 86 11.71 -2.66 -9.85
N ASN A 87 12.74 -1.87 -9.52
CA ASN A 87 12.72 -0.43 -9.80
C ASN A 87 12.83 -0.17 -11.31
N ALA A 88 13.61 -0.98 -12.04
CA ALA A 88 13.71 -0.87 -13.51
C ALA A 88 12.36 -1.19 -14.18
N MET A 89 11.66 -2.23 -13.73
CA MET A 89 10.30 -2.54 -14.19
C MET A 89 9.31 -1.42 -13.87
N PHE A 90 9.42 -0.85 -12.68
CA PHE A 90 8.60 0.29 -12.25
C PHE A 90 8.81 1.51 -13.15
N LEU A 91 10.07 1.85 -13.44
CA LEU A 91 10.42 2.96 -14.33
C LEU A 91 9.91 2.74 -15.76
N ARG A 92 10.01 1.52 -16.26
CA ARG A 92 9.47 1.17 -17.59
C ARG A 92 7.95 1.32 -17.63
N THR A 93 7.27 0.84 -16.61
CA THR A 93 5.82 1.01 -16.48
C THR A 93 5.45 2.48 -16.36
N GLU A 94 6.20 3.26 -15.60
CA GLU A 94 6.00 4.71 -15.50
C GLU A 94 6.18 5.42 -16.85
N ALA A 95 7.17 5.02 -17.64
CA ALA A 95 7.36 5.54 -19.01
C ALA A 95 6.17 5.19 -19.93
N ARG A 96 5.61 4.00 -19.82
CA ARG A 96 4.40 3.59 -20.55
C ARG A 96 3.18 4.42 -20.12
N ILE A 97 2.98 4.58 -18.81
CA ILE A 97 1.91 5.43 -18.26
C ILE A 97 2.07 6.88 -18.73
N ARG A 98 3.30 7.39 -18.77
CA ARG A 98 3.59 8.70 -19.34
C ARG A 98 3.11 8.79 -20.79
N THR A 99 3.46 7.82 -21.62
CA THR A 99 3.01 7.78 -23.02
C THR A 99 1.49 7.82 -23.14
N ILE A 100 0.78 7.05 -22.31
CA ILE A 100 -0.69 7.03 -22.26
C ILE A 100 -1.24 8.44 -21.96
N ILE A 101 -0.75 9.05 -20.88
CA ILE A 101 -1.28 10.33 -20.38
C ILE A 101 -0.91 11.49 -21.31
N GLU A 102 0.33 11.54 -21.79
CA GLU A 102 0.79 12.57 -22.73
C GLU A 102 0.10 12.45 -24.11
N THR A 103 -0.25 11.24 -24.53
CA THR A 103 -1.05 11.04 -25.74
C THR A 103 -2.46 11.57 -25.54
N ALA A 104 -3.11 11.21 -24.42
CA ALA A 104 -4.43 11.75 -24.07
C ALA A 104 -4.40 13.28 -23.96
N ALA A 105 -3.35 13.87 -23.38
CA ALA A 105 -3.22 15.32 -23.20
C ALA A 105 -3.08 16.12 -24.52
N ARG A 106 -2.86 15.45 -25.66
CA ARG A 106 -2.88 16.08 -26.99
C ARG A 106 -4.29 16.15 -27.62
N GLU A 107 -5.25 15.44 -27.03
CA GLU A 107 -6.63 15.50 -27.44
C GLU A 107 -7.27 16.83 -26.98
N PRO A 108 -8.39 17.28 -27.60
CA PRO A 108 -9.10 18.48 -27.16
C PRO A 108 -9.48 18.42 -25.68
N ALA A 109 -9.43 19.54 -24.99
CA ALA A 109 -9.88 19.63 -23.58
C ALA A 109 -11.34 19.14 -23.44
N GLY A 110 -11.62 18.35 -22.40
CA GLY A 110 -12.92 17.73 -22.17
C GLY A 110 -13.17 16.41 -22.90
N SER A 111 -12.23 15.95 -23.76
CA SER A 111 -12.36 14.66 -24.45
C SER A 111 -11.88 13.48 -23.62
N SER A 112 -11.01 13.72 -22.64
CA SER A 112 -10.39 12.67 -21.82
C SER A 112 -10.20 13.10 -20.37
N LYS A 113 -10.78 12.34 -19.43
CA LYS A 113 -10.58 12.57 -17.99
C LYS A 113 -9.10 12.46 -17.56
N LEU A 114 -8.31 11.64 -18.26
CA LEU A 114 -6.85 11.54 -18.01
C LEU A 114 -6.15 12.85 -18.38
N ALA A 115 -6.48 13.41 -19.55
CA ALA A 115 -5.95 14.68 -20.03
C ALA A 115 -6.33 15.84 -19.12
N ASP A 116 -7.61 15.92 -18.75
CA ASP A 116 -8.13 17.01 -17.94
C ASP A 116 -7.53 16.99 -16.52
N LEU A 117 -7.43 15.80 -15.90
CA LEU A 117 -6.80 15.67 -14.61
C LEU A 117 -5.30 16.04 -14.65
N TYR A 118 -4.58 15.60 -15.70
CA TYR A 118 -3.18 15.95 -15.89
C TYR A 118 -2.98 17.44 -16.11
N THR A 119 -3.76 18.05 -17.00
CA THR A 119 -3.71 19.48 -17.31
C THR A 119 -3.97 20.31 -16.05
N SER A 120 -4.99 19.97 -15.27
CA SER A 120 -5.29 20.66 -14.02
C SER A 120 -4.11 20.63 -13.03
N TYR A 121 -3.33 19.55 -13.03
CA TYR A 121 -2.19 19.41 -12.14
C TYR A 121 -0.95 20.18 -12.62
N VAL A 122 -0.67 20.18 -13.92
CA VAL A 122 0.58 20.77 -14.46
C VAL A 122 0.50 22.27 -14.71
N ASP A 123 -0.69 22.86 -14.74
CA ASP A 123 -0.88 24.31 -14.91
C ASP A 123 -0.49 25.09 -13.64
N VAL A 124 0.83 25.27 -13.48
CA VAL A 124 1.40 25.99 -12.33
C VAL A 124 0.92 27.43 -12.29
N ALA A 125 0.77 28.10 -13.43
CA ALA A 125 0.35 29.50 -13.49
C ALA A 125 -1.07 29.69 -12.93
N ALA A 126 -1.99 28.83 -13.33
CA ALA A 126 -3.37 28.84 -12.82
C ALA A 126 -3.42 28.47 -11.31
N ILE A 127 -2.57 27.55 -10.85
CA ILE A 127 -2.50 27.18 -9.44
C ILE A 127 -1.95 28.36 -8.60
N ASP A 128 -0.86 28.99 -9.04
CA ASP A 128 -0.27 30.12 -8.36
C ASP A 128 -1.20 31.33 -8.31
N GLN A 129 -1.92 31.60 -9.40
CA GLN A 129 -2.92 32.68 -9.47
C GLN A 129 -4.08 32.48 -8.48
N ARG A 130 -4.55 31.23 -8.32
CA ARG A 130 -5.65 30.92 -7.38
C ARG A 130 -5.24 30.92 -5.92
N GLY A 131 -3.93 30.74 -5.63
CA GLY A 131 -3.42 30.75 -4.27
C GLY A 131 -4.10 29.72 -3.37
N LEU A 132 -4.61 30.15 -2.24
CA LEU A 132 -5.34 29.32 -1.27
C LEU A 132 -6.86 29.32 -1.49
N GLN A 133 -7.36 30.09 -2.46
CA GLN A 133 -8.79 30.25 -2.67
C GLN A 133 -9.53 28.89 -2.79
N PRO A 134 -9.00 27.86 -3.48
CA PRO A 134 -9.68 26.57 -3.61
C PRO A 134 -9.90 25.80 -2.30
N ILE A 135 -9.12 26.07 -1.26
CA ILE A 135 -9.27 25.43 0.06
C ILE A 135 -9.78 26.40 1.13
N ARG A 136 -10.08 27.66 0.76
CA ARG A 136 -10.37 28.72 1.72
C ARG A 136 -11.66 28.47 2.50
N ALA A 137 -12.72 28.05 1.82
CA ALA A 137 -14.00 27.76 2.46
C ALA A 137 -13.86 26.67 3.55
N ASP A 138 -13.11 25.63 3.27
CA ASP A 138 -12.83 24.56 4.22
C ASP A 138 -11.97 25.03 5.39
N LEU A 139 -10.96 25.87 5.11
CA LEU A 139 -10.14 26.46 6.18
C LEU A 139 -10.98 27.34 7.08
N ASP A 140 -11.85 28.18 6.53
CA ASP A 140 -12.73 29.04 7.31
C ASP A 140 -13.71 28.21 8.14
N ALA A 141 -14.24 27.12 7.59
CA ALA A 141 -15.06 26.15 8.33
C ALA A 141 -14.29 25.49 9.48
N ILE A 142 -13.02 25.09 9.25
CA ILE A 142 -12.15 24.54 10.31
C ILE A 142 -11.89 25.59 11.40
N LEU A 143 -11.60 26.83 11.03
CA LEU A 143 -11.30 27.91 11.96
C LEU A 143 -12.51 28.36 12.78
N SER A 144 -13.73 28.14 12.29
CA SER A 144 -14.98 28.44 12.99
C SER A 144 -15.41 27.34 13.99
N ILE A 145 -14.75 26.19 14.03
CA ILE A 145 -15.08 25.08 14.94
C ILE A 145 -14.99 25.54 16.40
N THR A 146 -16.04 25.29 17.16
CA THR A 146 -16.16 25.67 18.59
C THR A 146 -16.41 24.48 19.51
N THR A 147 -16.89 23.36 18.96
CA THR A 147 -17.26 22.17 19.73
C THR A 147 -16.46 20.94 19.33
N ARG A 148 -16.41 19.95 20.21
CA ARG A 148 -15.78 18.63 19.93
C ARG A 148 -16.53 17.84 18.87
N ASP A 149 -17.85 17.97 18.81
CA ASP A 149 -18.66 17.34 17.76
C ASP A 149 -18.28 17.85 16.38
N GLU A 150 -18.14 19.16 16.20
CA GLU A 150 -17.67 19.77 14.94
C GLU A 150 -16.25 19.32 14.58
N VAL A 151 -15.34 19.16 15.55
CA VAL A 151 -14.01 18.58 15.30
C VAL A 151 -14.14 17.17 14.75
N ALA A 152 -14.96 16.32 15.39
CA ALA A 152 -15.15 14.93 14.97
C ALA A 152 -15.81 14.84 13.58
N GLN A 153 -16.82 15.65 13.31
CA GLN A 153 -17.44 15.74 12.00
C GLN A 153 -16.43 16.17 10.91
N ARG A 154 -15.56 17.13 11.21
CA ARG A 154 -14.51 17.52 10.28
C ARG A 154 -13.47 16.42 10.06
N MET A 155 -13.13 15.64 11.08
CA MET A 155 -12.23 14.49 10.97
C MET A 155 -12.77 13.38 10.09
N ALA A 156 -14.09 13.30 9.90
CA ALA A 156 -14.74 12.32 9.03
C ALA A 156 -14.56 12.62 7.53
N HIS A 157 -14.18 13.86 7.15
CA HIS A 157 -13.96 14.21 5.76
C HIS A 157 -12.77 13.43 5.16
N PRO A 158 -12.88 12.82 3.95
CA PRO A 158 -11.86 11.93 3.38
C PRO A 158 -10.47 12.56 3.21
N MET A 159 -10.39 13.89 3.15
CA MET A 159 -9.13 14.64 3.04
C MET A 159 -8.61 15.17 4.37
N SER A 160 -9.34 15.00 5.48
CA SER A 160 -8.92 15.43 6.80
C SER A 160 -8.00 14.40 7.46
N HIS A 161 -7.10 14.88 8.31
CA HIS A 161 -6.47 14.02 9.30
C HIS A 161 -7.50 13.63 10.36
N THR A 162 -7.42 12.39 10.83
CA THR A 162 -8.34 11.84 11.81
C THR A 162 -7.60 10.96 12.80
N ILE A 163 -8.14 10.82 14.01
CA ILE A 163 -7.63 9.87 15.01
C ILE A 163 -8.15 8.44 14.77
N ALA A 164 -9.11 8.27 13.86
CA ALA A 164 -9.76 7.01 13.54
C ALA A 164 -10.01 6.93 12.03
N GLY A 165 -9.16 6.23 11.31
CA GLY A 165 -9.33 5.96 9.88
C GLY A 165 -10.49 5.00 9.66
N THR A 166 -11.30 5.25 8.63
CA THR A 166 -12.41 4.37 8.25
C THR A 166 -12.21 3.83 6.83
N TYR A 167 -12.58 2.57 6.63
CA TYR A 167 -12.61 1.92 5.32
C TYR A 167 -13.59 0.76 5.34
N VAL A 168 -14.05 0.34 4.16
CA VAL A 168 -14.94 -0.82 4.01
C VAL A 168 -14.12 -2.00 3.51
N PHE A 169 -14.26 -3.15 4.18
CA PHE A 169 -13.65 -4.40 3.74
C PHE A 169 -14.44 -5.60 4.23
N LEU A 170 -14.11 -6.79 3.72
CA LEU A 170 -14.72 -8.04 4.15
C LEU A 170 -14.54 -8.25 5.66
N ASP A 171 -15.60 -8.67 6.32
CA ASP A 171 -15.56 -9.09 7.72
C ASP A 171 -14.73 -10.37 7.84
N ALA A 172 -13.62 -10.32 8.59
CA ALA A 172 -12.78 -11.48 8.80
C ALA A 172 -13.48 -12.61 9.59
N GLY A 173 -14.57 -12.31 10.30
CA GLY A 173 -15.38 -13.32 10.99
C GLY A 173 -16.42 -13.98 10.07
N ASP A 174 -16.83 -13.32 9.00
CA ASP A 174 -17.75 -13.82 7.98
C ASP A 174 -17.53 -13.09 6.65
N THR A 175 -16.66 -13.61 5.81
CA THR A 175 -16.26 -12.97 4.53
C THR A 175 -17.36 -12.89 3.47
N ARG A 176 -18.58 -13.37 3.78
CA ARG A 176 -19.77 -13.17 2.93
C ARG A 176 -20.37 -11.77 3.07
N GLN A 177 -19.86 -10.95 3.97
CA GLN A 177 -20.31 -9.58 4.19
C GLN A 177 -19.13 -8.62 4.29
N SER A 178 -19.36 -7.36 3.94
CA SER A 178 -18.44 -6.26 4.18
C SER A 178 -18.91 -5.45 5.38
N LEU A 179 -17.97 -4.98 6.18
CA LEU A 179 -18.24 -4.10 7.32
C LEU A 179 -17.40 -2.82 7.20
N LEU A 180 -17.82 -1.80 7.93
CA LEU A 180 -17.01 -0.61 8.16
C LEU A 180 -15.95 -0.95 9.21
N HIS A 181 -14.70 -0.74 8.86
CA HIS A 181 -13.54 -0.90 9.74
C HIS A 181 -13.10 0.44 10.30
N ILE A 182 -12.65 0.44 11.55
CA ILE A 182 -12.02 1.59 12.21
C ILE A 182 -10.61 1.20 12.64
N ASP A 183 -9.61 2.01 12.22
CA ASP A 183 -8.19 1.72 12.43
C ASP A 183 -7.42 3.01 12.82
N GLN A 184 -6.30 2.84 13.50
CA GLN A 184 -5.34 3.92 13.76
C GLN A 184 -4.67 4.44 12.49
N GLN A 185 -4.60 3.65 11.43
CA GLN A 185 -3.94 4.03 10.17
C GLN A 185 -4.80 5.01 9.40
N VAL A 186 -4.27 6.19 9.21
CA VAL A 186 -4.80 7.20 8.30
C VAL A 186 -4.14 7.01 6.94
N ALA A 187 -4.86 7.38 5.88
CA ALA A 187 -4.38 7.34 4.50
C ALA A 187 -2.92 7.80 4.38
N ASN A 188 -2.11 7.03 3.63
CA ASN A 188 -0.68 7.23 3.34
C ASN A 188 0.33 6.60 4.31
N GLY A 189 -0.08 5.73 5.22
CA GLY A 189 0.84 4.93 6.06
C GLY A 189 1.67 5.74 7.04
N ARG A 190 1.32 7.00 7.31
CA ARG A 190 1.99 7.86 8.29
C ARG A 190 1.22 7.87 9.60
N VAL A 191 1.97 7.74 10.69
CA VAL A 191 1.47 7.98 12.03
C VAL A 191 1.52 9.48 12.24
N VAL A 192 0.41 10.17 12.00
CA VAL A 192 0.33 11.64 12.09
C VAL A 192 1.28 12.30 11.06
N GLY A 193 1.96 13.36 11.35
CA GLY A 193 2.83 14.06 10.40
C GLY A 193 4.21 13.44 10.18
N LEU A 194 4.80 12.76 11.17
CA LEU A 194 6.09 12.09 11.05
C LEU A 194 5.96 10.59 10.71
N PRO A 195 6.99 9.94 10.14
CA PRO A 195 6.88 8.60 9.58
C PRO A 195 6.55 7.46 10.56
N GLY A 196 6.76 7.65 11.84
CA GLY A 196 6.50 6.61 12.85
C GLY A 196 6.60 7.11 14.28
N ALA A 197 6.09 6.35 15.24
CA ALA A 197 6.07 6.71 16.66
C ALA A 197 7.47 6.99 17.23
N ASN A 198 8.49 6.29 16.75
CA ASN A 198 9.88 6.50 17.16
C ASN A 198 10.39 7.93 16.82
N TYR A 199 9.88 8.57 15.78
CA TYR A 199 10.25 9.95 15.46
C TYR A 199 9.82 10.96 16.53
N TYR A 200 8.75 10.65 17.26
CA TYR A 200 8.26 11.48 18.36
C TYR A 200 8.96 11.18 19.69
N ALA A 201 9.28 9.91 19.94
CA ALA A 201 9.71 9.42 21.25
C ALA A 201 11.23 9.29 21.40
N SER A 202 11.98 9.05 20.30
CA SER A 202 13.43 8.85 20.39
C SER A 202 14.17 10.11 20.82
N GLU A 203 15.11 9.95 21.75
CA GLU A 203 15.98 11.02 22.24
C GLU A 203 17.26 11.21 21.40
N ASP A 204 17.47 10.35 20.38
CA ASP A 204 18.66 10.48 19.53
C ASP A 204 18.67 11.81 18.75
N GLN A 205 19.87 12.26 18.43
CA GLN A 205 20.12 13.56 17.82
C GLN A 205 19.46 13.70 16.44
N LYS A 206 19.35 12.62 15.67
CA LYS A 206 18.73 12.63 14.35
C LYS A 206 17.23 12.90 14.45
N HIS A 207 16.51 12.14 15.30
CA HIS A 207 15.07 12.34 15.49
C HIS A 207 14.75 13.68 16.16
N ALA A 208 15.60 14.15 17.08
CA ALA A 208 15.47 15.49 17.67
C ALA A 208 15.54 16.58 16.59
N ARG A 209 16.50 16.48 15.65
CA ARG A 209 16.62 17.41 14.51
C ARG A 209 15.39 17.34 13.61
N HIS A 210 14.89 16.15 13.31
CA HIS A 210 13.68 16.00 12.49
C HIS A 210 12.44 16.63 13.16
N ARG A 211 12.29 16.52 14.49
CA ARG A 211 11.20 17.18 15.21
C ARG A 211 11.29 18.71 15.15
N LEU A 212 12.48 19.26 15.31
CA LEU A 212 12.69 20.72 15.18
C LEU A 212 12.39 21.21 13.76
N ALA A 213 12.85 20.48 12.74
CA ALA A 213 12.57 20.82 11.35
C ALA A 213 11.07 20.67 11.01
N TYR A 214 10.40 19.69 11.60
CA TYR A 214 8.96 19.52 11.45
C TYR A 214 8.17 20.64 12.11
N GLN A 215 8.55 21.03 13.31
CA GLN A 215 7.95 22.18 14.00
C GLN A 215 8.10 23.48 13.20
N ASP A 216 9.28 23.72 12.60
CA ASP A 216 9.50 24.85 11.70
C ASP A 216 8.62 24.77 10.43
N TYR A 217 8.48 23.56 9.86
CA TYR A 217 7.59 23.33 8.72
C TYR A 217 6.13 23.64 9.05
N ILE A 218 5.63 23.20 10.22
CA ILE A 218 4.27 23.53 10.70
C ILE A 218 4.10 25.05 10.82
N ALA A 219 4.99 25.72 11.55
CA ALA A 219 4.91 27.16 11.79
C ALA A 219 4.88 27.95 10.49
N ARG A 220 5.82 27.67 9.57
CA ARG A 220 5.90 28.36 8.28
C ARG A 220 4.74 28.05 7.34
N THR A 221 4.13 26.86 7.44
CA THR A 221 2.97 26.49 6.64
C THR A 221 1.75 27.31 7.05
N LEU A 222 1.50 27.42 8.35
CA LEU A 222 0.42 28.25 8.91
C LEU A 222 0.64 29.74 8.61
N ASP A 223 1.87 30.25 8.80
CA ASP A 223 2.24 31.63 8.51
C ASP A 223 1.97 31.99 7.03
N ARG A 224 2.41 31.15 6.08
CA ARG A 224 2.14 31.34 4.65
C ARG A 224 0.65 31.36 4.30
N ALA A 225 -0.16 30.66 5.08
CA ALA A 225 -1.60 30.65 4.90
C ALA A 225 -2.29 31.86 5.56
N GLY A 226 -1.54 32.75 6.21
CA GLY A 226 -2.07 33.91 6.94
C GLY A 226 -2.86 33.51 8.19
N LEU A 227 -2.57 32.35 8.77
CA LEU A 227 -3.22 31.83 9.97
C LEU A 227 -2.39 32.13 11.21
N GLU A 228 -3.04 32.01 12.41
CA GLU A 228 -2.32 32.05 13.66
C GLU A 228 -1.19 31.03 13.63
N SER A 229 0.01 31.49 13.78
CA SER A 229 1.23 30.73 13.61
C SER A 229 2.19 30.98 14.79
N GLY A 230 3.38 30.53 14.66
CA GLY A 230 4.43 30.70 15.63
C GLY A 230 4.80 29.41 16.34
N THR A 231 5.91 29.49 17.06
CA THR A 231 6.54 28.34 17.69
C THR A 231 5.62 27.63 18.69
N ALA A 232 4.78 28.39 19.42
CA ALA A 232 3.89 27.85 20.43
C ALA A 232 2.76 26.99 19.80
N VAL A 233 2.15 27.46 18.70
CA VAL A 233 1.10 26.72 17.97
C VAL A 233 1.69 25.45 17.36
N ALA A 234 2.84 25.55 16.70
CA ALA A 234 3.54 24.42 16.10
C ALA A 234 3.98 23.39 17.15
N ALA A 235 4.50 23.85 18.31
CA ALA A 235 4.86 22.98 19.42
C ALA A 235 3.62 22.26 19.99
N GLY A 236 2.46 22.95 20.05
CA GLY A 236 1.19 22.34 20.49
C GLY A 236 0.72 21.24 19.57
N ILE A 237 0.83 21.43 18.25
CA ILE A 237 0.51 20.38 17.24
C ILE A 237 1.48 19.20 17.38
N LEU A 238 2.79 19.46 17.43
CA LEU A 238 3.81 18.41 17.59
C LEU A 238 3.62 17.60 18.88
N ALA A 239 3.29 18.26 19.99
CA ALA A 239 3.02 17.61 21.27
C ALA A 239 1.76 16.74 21.23
N LEU A 240 0.70 17.21 20.57
CA LEU A 240 -0.53 16.44 20.34
C LEU A 240 -0.22 15.16 19.52
N GLU A 241 0.49 15.30 18.42
CA GLU A 241 0.91 14.19 17.58
C GLU A 241 1.78 13.18 18.34
N GLY A 242 2.70 13.68 19.19
CA GLY A 242 3.51 12.82 20.05
C GLY A 242 2.69 11.99 21.02
N ARG A 243 1.64 12.59 21.63
CA ARG A 243 0.69 11.86 22.49
C ARG A 243 -0.09 10.79 21.71
N LEU A 244 -0.58 11.13 20.52
CA LEU A 244 -1.28 10.18 19.64
C LEU A 244 -0.35 9.02 19.24
N ALA A 245 0.86 9.35 18.78
CA ALA A 245 1.87 8.39 18.37
C ALA A 245 2.27 7.40 19.48
N ALA A 246 2.36 7.87 20.72
CA ALA A 246 2.67 7.03 21.88
C ALA A 246 1.58 5.97 22.17
N GLY A 247 0.34 6.22 21.77
CA GLY A 247 -0.79 5.28 21.93
C GLY A 247 -0.92 4.28 20.76
N MET A 248 -0.18 4.44 19.67
CA MET A 248 -0.35 3.62 18.48
C MET A 248 0.36 2.26 18.57
N TRP A 249 -0.20 1.29 17.89
CA TRP A 249 0.37 -0.04 17.79
C TRP A 249 1.64 -0.05 16.95
N SER A 250 2.61 -0.84 17.36
CA SER A 250 3.81 -1.12 16.57
C SER A 250 3.47 -1.95 15.33
N ARG A 251 4.39 -1.97 14.34
CA ARG A 251 4.26 -2.81 13.15
C ARG A 251 4.09 -4.30 13.48
N ALA A 252 4.73 -4.77 14.55
CA ALA A 252 4.61 -6.15 15.00
C ALA A 252 3.18 -6.46 15.48
N HIS A 253 2.58 -5.57 16.29
CA HIS A 253 1.18 -5.71 16.71
C HIS A 253 0.19 -5.63 15.54
N LEU A 254 0.43 -4.74 14.57
CA LEU A 254 -0.41 -4.61 13.38
C LEU A 254 -0.41 -5.87 12.50
N ARG A 255 0.62 -6.72 12.59
CA ARG A 255 0.65 -7.99 11.87
C ARG A 255 -0.24 -9.06 12.51
N ASP A 256 -0.51 -9.02 13.80
CA ASP A 256 -1.34 -10.05 14.46
C ASP A 256 -2.82 -9.85 14.10
N ARG A 257 -3.31 -10.70 13.22
CA ARG A 257 -4.68 -10.61 12.69
C ARG A 257 -5.76 -10.89 13.72
N LYS A 258 -5.46 -11.66 14.78
CA LYS A 258 -6.41 -11.89 15.89
C LYS A 258 -6.52 -10.69 16.80
N LEU A 259 -5.38 -10.08 17.14
CA LEU A 259 -5.37 -8.83 17.91
C LEU A 259 -6.01 -7.67 17.13
N ASN A 260 -6.06 -7.76 15.82
CA ASN A 260 -6.53 -6.72 14.91
C ASN A 260 -8.01 -6.91 14.51
N TYR A 261 -8.79 -7.68 15.27
CA TYR A 261 -10.17 -7.97 14.91
C TYR A 261 -11.10 -7.97 16.12
N HIS A 262 -11.89 -6.87 16.26
CA HIS A 262 -12.89 -6.73 17.29
C HIS A 262 -14.21 -6.28 16.66
N ARG A 263 -15.07 -7.25 16.36
CA ARG A 263 -16.42 -6.97 15.87
C ARG A 263 -17.31 -6.52 17.03
N MET A 264 -17.93 -5.35 16.89
CA MET A 264 -18.78 -4.77 17.91
C MET A 264 -19.84 -3.84 17.33
N SER A 265 -20.86 -3.52 18.16
CA SER A 265 -21.82 -2.48 17.78
C SER A 265 -21.23 -1.08 17.95
N VAL A 266 -21.77 -0.10 17.22
CA VAL A 266 -21.41 1.33 17.39
C VAL A 266 -21.65 1.81 18.82
N LYS A 267 -22.69 1.27 19.48
CA LYS A 267 -22.95 1.55 20.91
C LYS A 267 -21.82 1.02 21.79
N ALA A 268 -21.40 -0.22 21.58
CA ALA A 268 -20.29 -0.82 22.34
C ALA A 268 -18.95 -0.09 22.07
N LEU A 269 -18.72 0.41 20.85
CA LEU A 269 -17.57 1.26 20.54
C LEU A 269 -17.57 2.53 21.40
N ALA A 270 -18.72 3.21 21.51
CA ALA A 270 -18.82 4.43 22.31
C ALA A 270 -18.60 4.17 23.81
N GLU A 271 -18.98 3.01 24.31
CA GLU A 271 -18.72 2.56 25.69
C GLU A 271 -17.25 2.16 25.89
N TYR A 272 -16.63 1.51 24.90
CA TYR A 272 -15.25 1.04 24.96
C TYR A 272 -14.22 2.18 24.84
N ALA A 273 -14.47 3.14 23.95
CA ALA A 273 -13.61 4.28 23.65
C ALA A 273 -14.35 5.61 23.87
N PRO A 274 -14.71 5.94 25.14
CA PRO A 274 -15.45 7.15 25.45
C PRO A 274 -14.60 8.41 25.21
N GLY A 275 -15.30 9.54 25.01
CA GLY A 275 -14.64 10.85 24.87
C GLY A 275 -14.48 11.31 23.42
N PHE A 276 -14.75 10.45 22.45
CA PHE A 276 -14.86 10.83 21.03
C PHE A 276 -16.33 10.72 20.57
N PRO A 277 -16.88 11.71 19.84
CA PRO A 277 -18.29 11.72 19.39
C PRO A 277 -18.51 10.75 18.22
N TRP A 278 -18.49 9.45 18.47
CA TRP A 278 -18.56 8.39 17.45
C TRP A 278 -19.76 8.52 16.53
N GLN A 279 -20.92 8.84 17.08
CA GLN A 279 -22.14 8.97 16.28
C GLN A 279 -22.03 10.13 15.28
N SER A 280 -21.63 11.32 15.73
CA SER A 280 -21.43 12.50 14.90
C SER A 280 -20.35 12.26 13.83
N PHE A 281 -19.27 11.59 14.22
CA PHE A 281 -18.19 11.21 13.31
C PHE A 281 -18.68 10.27 12.21
N LEU A 282 -19.29 9.14 12.58
CA LEU A 282 -19.75 8.12 11.63
C LEU A 282 -20.82 8.67 10.67
N GLN A 283 -21.74 9.51 11.15
CA GLN A 283 -22.74 10.18 10.29
C GLN A 283 -22.12 11.09 9.25
N ALA A 284 -20.96 11.68 9.54
CA ALA A 284 -20.26 12.60 8.65
C ALA A 284 -19.30 11.91 7.67
N THR A 285 -19.06 10.60 7.77
CA THR A 285 -18.14 9.87 6.86
C THR A 285 -18.65 9.73 5.43
N GLY A 286 -19.94 9.90 5.20
CA GLY A 286 -20.60 9.64 3.90
C GLY A 286 -20.99 8.17 3.69
N TYR A 287 -20.65 7.26 4.61
CA TYR A 287 -21.16 5.88 4.58
C TYR A 287 -22.60 5.82 5.07
N PRO A 288 -23.38 4.82 4.62
CA PRO A 288 -24.71 4.57 5.18
C PRO A 288 -24.61 4.25 6.68
N PRO A 289 -25.68 4.49 7.46
CA PRO A 289 -25.71 4.11 8.87
C PRO A 289 -25.41 2.62 9.07
N VAL A 290 -24.48 2.32 9.97
CA VAL A 290 -24.09 0.95 10.32
C VAL A 290 -24.36 0.68 11.79
N GLU A 291 -24.84 -0.52 12.11
CA GLU A 291 -25.02 -0.95 13.51
C GLU A 291 -23.77 -1.64 14.04
N THR A 292 -23.05 -2.33 13.15
CA THR A 292 -21.89 -3.17 13.50
C THR A 292 -20.66 -2.68 12.71
N ILE A 293 -19.54 -2.65 13.41
CA ILE A 293 -18.21 -2.29 12.86
C ILE A 293 -17.18 -3.33 13.24
N VAL A 294 -16.03 -3.28 12.60
CA VAL A 294 -14.79 -3.93 13.06
C VAL A 294 -13.84 -2.86 13.58
N LEU A 295 -13.50 -2.94 14.87
CA LEU A 295 -12.45 -2.12 15.46
C LEU A 295 -11.13 -2.89 15.34
N ASN A 296 -10.18 -2.39 14.57
CA ASN A 296 -8.93 -3.08 14.30
C ASN A 296 -7.91 -2.88 15.44
N THR A 297 -7.50 -1.66 15.67
CA THR A 297 -6.46 -1.30 16.66
C THR A 297 -7.10 -0.73 17.92
N ASP A 298 -7.80 -1.57 18.65
CA ASP A 298 -8.74 -1.21 19.72
C ASP A 298 -8.13 -0.32 20.82
N THR A 299 -6.99 -0.73 21.39
CA THR A 299 -6.35 0.04 22.48
C THR A 299 -5.76 1.36 21.99
N ALA A 300 -5.30 1.44 20.75
CA ALA A 300 -4.84 2.68 20.14
C ALA A 300 -6.00 3.66 19.93
N ILE A 301 -7.12 3.19 19.40
CA ILE A 301 -8.33 4.00 19.22
C ILE A 301 -8.88 4.49 20.56
N ARG A 302 -8.91 3.63 21.60
CA ARG A 302 -9.31 4.04 22.94
C ARG A 302 -8.37 5.11 23.52
N ALA A 303 -7.06 4.96 23.33
CA ALA A 303 -6.09 5.98 23.76
C ALA A 303 -6.30 7.30 23.01
N ALA A 304 -6.52 7.25 21.69
CA ALA A 304 -6.77 8.42 20.86
C ALA A 304 -8.07 9.14 21.24
N ALA A 305 -9.15 8.40 21.54
CA ALA A 305 -10.42 8.97 22.02
C ALA A 305 -10.25 9.72 23.35
N ARG A 306 -9.46 9.19 24.28
CA ARG A 306 -9.11 9.88 25.54
C ARG A 306 -8.33 11.15 25.27
N ILE A 307 -7.28 11.10 24.42
CA ILE A 307 -6.47 12.26 24.05
C ILE A 307 -7.35 13.33 23.40
N PHE A 308 -8.32 12.90 22.58
CA PHE A 308 -9.28 13.80 21.97
C PHE A 308 -10.09 14.58 23.01
N ALA A 309 -10.63 13.90 24.00
CA ALA A 309 -11.41 14.52 25.07
C ALA A 309 -10.59 15.50 25.93
N GLU A 310 -9.33 15.17 26.22
CA GLU A 310 -8.43 15.97 27.05
C GLU A 310 -7.86 17.19 26.32
N THR A 311 -7.83 17.17 24.98
CA THR A 311 -7.20 18.23 24.18
C THR A 311 -8.17 19.39 23.97
N PRO A 312 -7.75 20.65 24.14
CA PRO A 312 -8.57 21.81 23.85
C PRO A 312 -9.00 21.88 22.39
N VAL A 313 -10.25 22.32 22.12
CA VAL A 313 -10.77 22.50 20.76
C VAL A 313 -9.88 23.42 19.91
N ALA A 314 -9.32 24.45 20.51
CA ALA A 314 -8.39 25.35 19.80
C ALA A 314 -7.15 24.63 19.25
N THR A 315 -6.60 23.66 19.99
CA THR A 315 -5.47 22.84 19.52
C THR A 315 -5.88 21.94 18.35
N TRP A 316 -7.06 21.31 18.45
CA TRP A 316 -7.62 20.50 17.35
C TRP A 316 -7.87 21.34 16.10
N ARG A 317 -8.36 22.55 16.26
CA ARG A 317 -8.59 23.48 15.16
C ARG A 317 -7.27 23.82 14.41
N SER A 318 -6.21 24.16 15.16
CA SER A 318 -4.89 24.41 14.57
C SER A 318 -4.29 23.17 13.90
N TYR A 319 -4.44 22.00 14.53
CA TYR A 319 -4.02 20.72 13.98
C TYR A 319 -4.75 20.42 12.66
N LEU A 320 -6.08 20.53 12.62
CA LEU A 320 -6.86 20.30 11.41
C LEU A 320 -6.52 21.30 10.30
N ALA A 321 -6.34 22.58 10.62
CA ALA A 321 -5.97 23.61 9.65
C ALA A 321 -4.59 23.33 9.03
N PHE A 322 -3.58 23.01 9.85
CA PHE A 322 -2.26 22.65 9.36
C PHE A 322 -2.33 21.44 8.43
N HIS A 323 -2.95 20.35 8.87
CA HIS A 323 -3.03 19.13 8.08
C HIS A 323 -3.90 19.27 6.82
N TRP A 324 -4.92 20.11 6.85
CA TRP A 324 -5.70 20.43 5.66
C TRP A 324 -4.83 21.08 4.58
N ILE A 325 -4.04 22.09 4.95
CA ILE A 325 -3.09 22.73 4.03
C ILE A 325 -2.03 21.73 3.57
N HIS A 326 -1.47 20.95 4.51
CA HIS A 326 -0.43 19.96 4.21
C HIS A 326 -0.91 18.89 3.20
N ASN A 327 -2.11 18.34 3.38
CA ASN A 327 -2.67 17.32 2.50
C ASN A 327 -2.90 17.85 1.07
N HIS A 328 -3.18 19.15 0.92
CA HIS A 328 -3.35 19.80 -0.37
C HIS A 328 -2.06 20.44 -0.90
N ALA A 329 -0.95 20.41 -0.16
CA ALA A 329 0.28 21.15 -0.50
C ALA A 329 0.79 20.88 -1.93
N HIS A 330 0.62 19.66 -2.44
CA HIS A 330 1.05 19.26 -3.78
C HIS A 330 0.19 19.88 -4.93
N LEU A 331 -0.99 20.43 -4.60
CA LEU A 331 -1.94 21.14 -5.49
C LEU A 331 -2.01 22.63 -5.20
N LEU A 332 -1.23 23.13 -4.22
CA LEU A 332 -1.15 24.53 -3.85
C LEU A 332 0.03 25.23 -4.54
N PRO A 333 0.17 26.57 -4.46
CA PRO A 333 1.28 27.33 -5.01
C PRO A 333 2.66 26.80 -4.65
N ALA A 334 3.65 27.10 -5.50
CA ALA A 334 5.02 26.59 -5.39
C ALA A 334 5.61 26.71 -3.97
N ALA A 335 5.34 27.79 -3.26
CA ALA A 335 5.84 28.01 -1.90
C ALA A 335 5.43 26.90 -0.89
N PHE A 336 4.23 26.33 -1.01
CA PHE A 336 3.74 25.22 -0.17
C PHE A 336 4.37 23.90 -0.59
N GLN A 337 4.47 23.67 -1.89
CA GLN A 337 5.10 22.47 -2.45
C GLN A 337 6.58 22.38 -2.06
N ASP A 338 7.31 23.51 -2.15
CA ASP A 338 8.73 23.60 -1.84
C ASP A 338 8.98 23.41 -0.34
N ALA A 339 8.11 23.96 0.50
CA ALA A 339 8.18 23.74 1.94
C ALA A 339 7.98 22.27 2.31
N SER A 340 6.97 21.62 1.72
CA SER A 340 6.72 20.19 1.91
C SER A 340 7.90 19.34 1.43
N PHE A 341 8.46 19.61 0.24
CA PHE A 341 9.61 18.89 -0.28
C PHE A 341 10.86 19.09 0.57
N ARG A 342 11.13 20.30 1.02
CA ARG A 342 12.28 20.59 1.89
C ARG A 342 12.25 19.76 3.16
N PHE A 343 11.07 19.58 3.77
CA PHE A 343 10.96 18.77 4.97
C PHE A 343 10.91 17.27 4.62
N TYR A 344 9.90 16.81 3.89
CA TYR A 344 9.70 15.36 3.63
C TYR A 344 10.70 14.78 2.64
N GLY A 345 11.07 15.52 1.60
CA GLY A 345 12.04 15.07 0.61
C GLY A 345 13.47 15.18 1.12
N THR A 346 13.89 16.39 1.44
CA THR A 346 15.31 16.65 1.76
C THR A 346 15.65 16.25 3.19
N GLU A 347 14.93 16.78 4.19
CA GLU A 347 15.30 16.55 5.60
C GLU A 347 15.05 15.09 6.04
N LEU A 348 13.92 14.48 5.68
CA LEU A 348 13.62 13.11 6.10
C LEU A 348 14.25 12.03 5.21
N HIS A 349 14.30 12.24 3.89
CA HIS A 349 14.72 11.20 2.94
C HIS A 349 16.05 11.50 2.22
N GLY A 350 16.67 12.67 2.48
CA GLY A 350 17.96 13.03 1.89
C GLY A 350 17.92 13.29 0.38
N LEU A 351 16.71 13.53 -0.19
CA LEU A 351 16.58 13.83 -1.61
C LEU A 351 17.13 15.22 -1.93
N THR A 352 18.01 15.31 -2.92
CA THR A 352 18.60 16.57 -3.39
C THR A 352 17.75 17.24 -4.46
N THR A 353 16.97 16.46 -5.20
CA THR A 353 16.19 16.93 -6.35
C THR A 353 14.75 16.42 -6.25
N ARG A 354 13.79 17.32 -6.49
CA ARG A 354 12.38 16.96 -6.61
C ARG A 354 12.09 16.53 -8.05
N ARG A 355 11.32 15.47 -8.22
CA ARG A 355 10.83 15.05 -9.54
C ARG A 355 10.11 16.20 -10.25
N SER A 356 10.21 16.23 -11.58
CA SER A 356 9.60 17.28 -12.39
C SER A 356 8.09 17.41 -12.13
N ARG A 357 7.50 18.55 -12.45
CA ARG A 357 6.05 18.75 -12.34
C ARG A 357 5.28 17.77 -13.22
N ALA A 358 5.79 17.54 -14.42
CA ALA A 358 5.23 16.58 -15.37
C ALA A 358 5.21 15.16 -14.77
N ASP A 359 6.34 14.68 -14.21
CA ASP A 359 6.43 13.36 -13.58
C ASP A 359 5.45 13.20 -12.42
N ARG A 360 5.33 14.23 -11.59
CA ARG A 360 4.37 14.24 -10.48
C ARG A 360 2.92 14.28 -10.96
N GLY A 361 2.67 14.94 -12.11
CA GLY A 361 1.36 14.94 -12.77
C GLY A 361 0.98 13.56 -13.30
N ILE A 362 1.92 12.85 -13.94
CA ILE A 362 1.73 11.46 -14.36
C ILE A 362 1.38 10.57 -13.17
N GLN A 363 2.13 10.70 -12.08
CA GLN A 363 1.86 9.96 -10.84
C GLN A 363 0.49 10.31 -10.24
N PHE A 364 0.12 11.58 -10.21
CA PHE A 364 -1.16 12.06 -9.71
C PHE A 364 -2.34 11.46 -10.48
N VAL A 365 -2.28 11.45 -11.82
CA VAL A 365 -3.31 10.83 -12.67
C VAL A 365 -3.38 9.33 -12.43
N SER A 366 -2.24 8.64 -12.43
CA SER A 366 -2.19 7.18 -12.23
C SER A 366 -2.73 6.73 -10.86
N GLN A 367 -2.58 7.56 -9.83
CA GLN A 367 -3.08 7.27 -8.48
C GLN A 367 -4.57 7.58 -8.28
N ASN A 368 -5.13 8.52 -9.05
CA ASN A 368 -6.49 9.00 -8.87
C ASN A 368 -7.50 8.49 -9.92
N LEU A 369 -7.00 8.03 -11.08
CA LEU A 369 -7.77 7.37 -12.13
C LEU A 369 -7.11 6.03 -12.54
N PRO A 370 -6.80 5.15 -11.55
CA PRO A 370 -5.94 3.99 -11.80
C PRO A 370 -6.53 3.01 -12.82
N GLU A 371 -7.84 2.78 -12.84
CA GLU A 371 -8.45 1.83 -13.76
C GLU A 371 -8.58 2.39 -15.18
N LEU A 372 -8.76 3.73 -15.34
CA LEU A 372 -8.71 4.33 -16.67
C LEU A 372 -7.30 4.25 -17.29
N VAL A 373 -6.27 4.49 -16.48
CA VAL A 373 -4.88 4.27 -16.90
C VAL A 373 -4.66 2.78 -17.19
N GLY A 374 -5.19 1.90 -16.33
CA GLY A 374 -5.09 0.45 -16.48
C GLY A 374 -5.72 -0.07 -17.76
N ALA A 375 -6.90 0.43 -18.13
CA ALA A 375 -7.56 0.07 -19.39
C ALA A 375 -6.67 0.39 -20.60
N ARG A 376 -6.10 1.59 -20.65
CA ARG A 376 -5.17 1.99 -21.72
C ARG A 376 -3.86 1.21 -21.68
N TYR A 377 -3.38 0.88 -20.47
CA TYR A 377 -2.17 0.07 -20.30
C TYR A 377 -2.34 -1.35 -20.87
N ILE A 378 -3.47 -2.00 -20.57
CA ILE A 378 -3.82 -3.32 -21.12
C ILE A 378 -3.86 -3.25 -22.64
N GLU A 379 -4.63 -2.30 -23.18
CA GLU A 379 -4.82 -2.14 -24.64
C GLU A 379 -3.48 -1.99 -25.39
N GLN A 380 -2.53 -1.23 -24.83
CA GLN A 380 -1.29 -0.86 -25.54
C GLN A 380 -0.09 -1.76 -25.21
N PHE A 381 -0.02 -2.34 -24.02
CA PHE A 381 1.22 -2.94 -23.50
C PHE A 381 1.08 -4.35 -22.95
N PHE A 382 -0.12 -4.93 -22.92
CA PHE A 382 -0.33 -6.29 -22.43
C PHE A 382 -1.17 -7.11 -23.42
N LYS A 383 -0.61 -8.19 -23.93
CA LYS A 383 -1.28 -9.02 -24.95
C LYS A 383 -2.14 -10.08 -24.26
N ALA A 384 -3.23 -10.49 -24.92
CA ALA A 384 -4.03 -11.64 -24.46
C ALA A 384 -3.20 -12.93 -24.35
N SER A 385 -2.23 -13.12 -25.27
CA SER A 385 -1.30 -14.27 -25.23
C SER A 385 -0.41 -14.28 -23.97
N ASP A 386 -0.12 -13.14 -23.38
CA ASP A 386 0.68 -13.06 -22.15
C ASP A 386 -0.18 -13.49 -20.94
N ARG A 387 -1.47 -13.10 -20.93
CA ARG A 387 -2.45 -13.60 -19.97
C ARG A 387 -2.63 -15.10 -20.08
N ASP A 388 -2.84 -15.64 -21.29
CA ASP A 388 -2.99 -17.08 -21.52
C ASP A 388 -1.77 -17.86 -21.04
N ALA A 389 -0.57 -17.34 -21.28
CA ALA A 389 0.68 -17.99 -20.89
C ALA A 389 0.86 -18.06 -19.36
N ILE A 390 0.58 -16.98 -18.61
CA ILE A 390 0.66 -17.01 -17.15
C ILE A 390 -0.46 -17.86 -16.55
N GLU A 391 -1.67 -17.82 -17.11
CA GLU A 391 -2.79 -18.67 -16.69
C GLU A 391 -2.48 -20.16 -16.92
N ALA A 392 -1.78 -20.51 -18.00
CA ALA A 392 -1.33 -21.87 -18.26
C ALA A 392 -0.30 -22.40 -17.24
N MET A 393 0.48 -21.52 -16.59
CA MET A 393 1.42 -21.89 -15.53
C MET A 393 0.71 -22.20 -14.19
N ALA A 394 -0.42 -21.56 -13.93
CA ALA A 394 -1.10 -21.61 -12.65
C ALA A 394 -1.48 -23.04 -12.16
N PRO A 395 -1.99 -23.96 -12.99
CA PRO A 395 -2.27 -25.34 -12.59
C PRO A 395 -1.02 -26.10 -12.13
N PHE A 396 0.13 -25.89 -12.79
CA PHE A 396 1.39 -26.54 -12.43
C PHE A 396 1.88 -26.04 -11.08
N MET A 397 1.75 -24.73 -10.80
CA MET A 397 2.09 -24.15 -9.51
C MET A 397 1.20 -24.72 -8.39
N LYS A 398 -0.11 -24.79 -8.60
CA LYS A 398 -1.04 -25.42 -7.65
C LYS A 398 -0.72 -26.91 -7.43
N GLN A 399 -0.38 -27.64 -8.49
CA GLN A 399 -0.01 -29.06 -8.40
C GLN A 399 1.28 -29.25 -7.59
N ALA A 400 2.31 -28.43 -7.84
CA ALA A 400 3.57 -28.49 -7.09
C ALA A 400 3.34 -28.17 -5.60
N PHE A 401 2.53 -27.15 -5.31
CA PHE A 401 2.18 -26.77 -3.95
C PHE A 401 1.38 -27.87 -3.24
N ARG A 402 0.41 -28.48 -3.93
CA ARG A 402 -0.35 -29.64 -3.45
C ARG A 402 0.58 -30.79 -3.06
N ALA A 403 1.52 -31.14 -3.93
CA ALA A 403 2.48 -32.22 -3.65
C ALA A 403 3.31 -31.90 -2.39
N ARG A 404 3.72 -30.65 -2.19
CA ARG A 404 4.44 -30.24 -0.98
C ARG A 404 3.60 -30.38 0.29
N ILE A 405 2.32 -29.97 0.26
CA ILE A 405 1.40 -30.15 1.40
C ILE A 405 1.20 -31.65 1.68
N GLN A 406 1.00 -32.48 0.66
CA GLN A 406 0.82 -33.93 0.82
C GLN A 406 2.04 -34.62 1.43
N GLN A 407 3.25 -34.21 1.04
CA GLN A 407 4.51 -34.77 1.51
C GLN A 407 4.99 -34.20 2.86
N ALA A 408 4.37 -33.16 3.38
CA ALA A 408 4.74 -32.51 4.63
C ALA A 408 4.46 -33.46 5.82
N SER A 409 5.47 -34.22 6.26
CA SER A 409 5.36 -35.23 7.33
C SER A 409 5.01 -34.65 8.69
N TRP A 410 5.17 -33.37 8.88
CA TRP A 410 4.87 -32.64 10.12
C TRP A 410 3.41 -32.18 10.21
N LEU A 411 2.66 -32.22 9.12
CA LEU A 411 1.22 -31.96 9.11
C LEU A 411 0.46 -33.26 9.49
N ASP A 412 -0.43 -33.15 10.47
CA ASP A 412 -1.42 -34.20 10.71
C ASP A 412 -2.48 -34.25 9.60
N GLN A 413 -3.27 -35.32 9.59
CA GLN A 413 -4.23 -35.56 8.51
C GLN A 413 -5.33 -34.49 8.45
N THR A 414 -5.82 -33.99 9.58
CA THR A 414 -6.88 -32.98 9.66
C THR A 414 -6.40 -31.67 9.05
N THR A 415 -5.25 -31.16 9.53
CA THR A 415 -4.65 -29.90 9.01
C THR A 415 -4.31 -30.03 7.52
N ARG A 416 -3.78 -31.19 7.09
CA ARG A 416 -3.46 -31.44 5.67
C ARG A 416 -4.69 -31.38 4.79
N THR A 417 -5.80 -31.98 5.21
CA THR A 417 -7.05 -31.98 4.44
C THR A 417 -7.59 -30.57 4.26
N THR A 418 -7.62 -29.77 5.32
CA THR A 418 -8.07 -28.38 5.26
C THR A 418 -7.12 -27.50 4.43
N ALA A 419 -5.79 -27.71 4.55
CA ALA A 419 -4.80 -27.00 3.73
C ALA A 419 -5.00 -27.26 2.23
N LEU A 420 -5.29 -28.52 1.85
CA LEU A 420 -5.58 -28.88 0.47
C LEU A 420 -6.88 -28.23 -0.03
N ALA A 421 -7.94 -28.22 0.78
CA ALA A 421 -9.20 -27.55 0.45
C ALA A 421 -8.98 -26.02 0.26
N LYS A 422 -8.17 -25.40 1.12
CA LYS A 422 -7.81 -23.99 0.98
C LYS A 422 -7.04 -23.70 -0.30
N LEU A 423 -6.08 -24.55 -0.66
CA LEU A 423 -5.34 -24.43 -1.92
C LEU A 423 -6.27 -24.58 -3.14
N ASP A 424 -7.25 -25.48 -3.09
CA ASP A 424 -8.21 -25.68 -4.17
C ASP A 424 -9.06 -24.44 -4.41
N LYS A 425 -9.55 -23.82 -3.35
CA LYS A 425 -10.34 -22.59 -3.40
C LYS A 425 -9.52 -21.33 -3.67
N MET A 426 -8.18 -21.40 -3.53
CA MET A 426 -7.33 -20.25 -3.73
C MET A 426 -7.50 -19.66 -5.13
N GLY A 427 -8.00 -18.41 -5.20
CA GLY A 427 -8.14 -17.66 -6.45
C GLY A 427 -6.79 -17.21 -6.99
N LEU A 428 -6.61 -17.25 -8.29
CA LEU A 428 -5.47 -16.65 -8.97
C LEU A 428 -5.99 -15.60 -9.93
N ARG A 429 -5.75 -14.32 -9.60
CA ARG A 429 -6.16 -13.14 -10.35
C ARG A 429 -4.96 -12.66 -11.14
N LEU A 430 -4.88 -13.03 -12.43
CA LEU A 430 -3.69 -12.84 -13.27
C LEU A 430 -3.99 -11.86 -14.42
N GLY A 431 -3.13 -10.88 -14.62
CA GLY A 431 -3.23 -9.88 -15.67
C GLY A 431 -4.11 -8.69 -15.29
N TYR A 432 -5.41 -8.80 -15.47
CA TYR A 432 -6.36 -7.71 -15.22
C TYR A 432 -7.77 -8.24 -14.95
N PRO A 433 -8.62 -7.47 -14.23
CA PRO A 433 -10.02 -7.84 -14.02
C PRO A 433 -10.84 -7.64 -15.30
N ASP A 434 -11.86 -8.47 -15.48
CA ASP A 434 -12.79 -8.32 -16.61
C ASP A 434 -13.72 -7.09 -16.45
N ASP A 435 -13.91 -6.62 -15.19
CA ASP A 435 -14.71 -5.44 -14.84
C ASP A 435 -13.82 -4.37 -14.20
N LEU A 436 -13.49 -3.33 -14.95
CA LEU A 436 -12.78 -2.15 -14.45
C LEU A 436 -13.79 -1.12 -13.91
N ARG A 437 -13.35 -0.30 -12.96
CA ARG A 437 -14.17 0.78 -12.41
C ARG A 437 -14.58 1.77 -13.51
N ASP A 438 -15.86 2.08 -13.57
CA ASP A 438 -16.39 3.16 -14.36
C ASP A 438 -16.25 4.50 -13.62
N TYR A 439 -15.79 5.52 -14.33
CA TYR A 439 -15.65 6.89 -13.86
C TYR A 439 -16.57 7.85 -14.64
N SER A 440 -17.54 7.35 -15.41
CA SER A 440 -18.41 8.18 -16.27
C SER A 440 -19.06 9.30 -15.48
N GLU A 441 -19.57 9.00 -14.29
CA GLU A 441 -20.28 9.95 -13.41
C GLU A 441 -19.34 10.92 -12.66
N VAL A 442 -18.04 10.71 -12.68
CA VAL A 442 -17.09 11.59 -11.97
C VAL A 442 -16.67 12.73 -12.90
N GLU A 443 -17.13 13.93 -12.63
CA GLU A 443 -16.70 15.12 -13.37
C GLU A 443 -15.24 15.45 -13.08
N ILE A 444 -14.45 15.64 -14.15
CA ILE A 444 -13.04 16.08 -14.07
C ILE A 444 -12.88 17.37 -14.85
N SER A 445 -12.43 18.43 -14.17
CA SER A 445 -12.20 19.74 -14.74
C SER A 445 -10.71 19.95 -15.07
N PRO A 446 -10.35 20.45 -16.25
CA PRO A 446 -8.95 20.72 -16.60
C PRO A 446 -8.33 21.89 -15.83
N VAL A 447 -9.14 22.62 -15.05
CA VAL A 447 -8.71 23.83 -14.33
C VAL A 447 -8.86 23.76 -12.82
N ASP A 448 -9.39 22.66 -12.25
CA ASP A 448 -9.68 22.55 -10.81
C ASP A 448 -9.10 21.28 -10.19
N PRO A 449 -7.77 21.22 -9.93
CA PRO A 449 -7.13 20.02 -9.42
C PRO A 449 -7.59 19.61 -8.00
N ILE A 450 -7.96 20.58 -7.15
CA ILE A 450 -8.42 20.30 -5.78
C ILE A 450 -9.84 19.77 -5.79
N GLY A 451 -10.76 20.42 -6.55
CA GLY A 451 -12.12 19.91 -6.71
C GLY A 451 -12.15 18.53 -7.38
N ASN A 452 -11.28 18.28 -8.37
CA ASN A 452 -11.12 16.95 -8.96
C ASN A 452 -10.76 15.91 -7.89
N LEU A 453 -9.77 16.21 -7.04
CA LEU A 453 -9.35 15.29 -5.97
C LEU A 453 -10.50 15.03 -4.99
N HIS A 454 -11.25 16.04 -4.61
CA HIS A 454 -12.39 15.90 -3.71
C HIS A 454 -13.51 15.05 -4.33
N ARG A 455 -13.88 15.29 -5.62
CA ARG A 455 -14.87 14.46 -6.35
C ARG A 455 -14.43 13.01 -6.45
N LEU A 456 -13.17 12.76 -6.76
CA LEU A 456 -12.62 11.39 -6.83
C LEU A 456 -12.63 10.69 -5.46
N LYS A 457 -12.37 11.41 -4.38
CA LYS A 457 -12.45 10.85 -3.00
C LYS A 457 -13.90 10.59 -2.59
N ALA A 458 -14.84 11.48 -2.95
CA ALA A 458 -16.27 11.26 -2.72
C ALA A 458 -16.76 10.01 -3.48
N ALA A 459 -16.41 9.88 -4.75
CA ALA A 459 -16.73 8.71 -5.56
C ALA A 459 -16.09 7.40 -5.03
N GLN A 460 -14.96 7.49 -4.31
CA GLN A 460 -14.40 6.32 -3.62
C GLN A 460 -15.25 5.93 -2.41
N VAL A 461 -15.70 6.89 -1.61
CA VAL A 461 -16.60 6.63 -0.47
C VAL A 461 -17.91 6.00 -0.96
N GLU A 462 -18.47 6.48 -2.06
CA GLU A 462 -19.68 5.92 -2.68
C GLU A 462 -19.47 4.48 -3.17
N LEU A 463 -18.34 4.21 -3.82
CA LEU A 463 -17.96 2.85 -4.23
C LEU A 463 -17.89 1.91 -3.01
N ASP A 464 -17.24 2.36 -1.94
CA ASP A 464 -17.08 1.58 -0.70
C ASP A 464 -18.43 1.39 0.00
N ALA A 465 -19.30 2.39 0.01
CA ALA A 465 -20.66 2.29 0.52
C ALA A 465 -21.48 1.21 -0.21
N GLY A 466 -21.25 1.04 -1.51
CA GLY A 466 -21.86 -0.03 -2.30
C GLY A 466 -21.52 -1.44 -1.81
N TYR A 467 -20.33 -1.67 -1.23
CA TYR A 467 -19.98 -2.96 -0.61
C TYR A 467 -20.69 -3.20 0.72
N LEU A 468 -21.05 -2.15 1.44
CA LEU A 468 -21.88 -2.27 2.65
C LEU A 468 -23.34 -2.60 2.32
N ALA A 469 -23.85 -2.06 1.19
CA ALA A 469 -25.23 -2.23 0.77
C ALA A 469 -25.48 -3.59 0.08
N ASP A 470 -24.50 -4.11 -0.64
CA ASP A 470 -24.59 -5.39 -1.38
C ASP A 470 -23.48 -6.37 -0.95
N PRO A 471 -23.78 -7.28 -0.01
CA PRO A 471 -22.82 -8.30 0.44
C PRO A 471 -22.39 -9.28 -0.65
N GLN A 472 -23.16 -9.41 -1.75
CA GLN A 472 -22.85 -10.30 -2.86
C GLN A 472 -21.97 -9.62 -3.93
N ARG A 473 -21.73 -8.32 -3.81
CA ARG A 473 -20.92 -7.57 -4.77
C ARG A 473 -19.49 -8.11 -4.79
N PRO A 474 -18.96 -8.57 -5.96
CA PRO A 474 -17.60 -9.05 -6.07
C PRO A 474 -16.58 -7.98 -5.68
N TYR A 475 -15.64 -8.34 -4.80
CA TYR A 475 -14.60 -7.40 -4.39
C TYR A 475 -13.64 -7.14 -5.54
N ARG A 476 -13.41 -5.86 -5.84
CA ARG A 476 -12.50 -5.43 -6.92
C ARG A 476 -11.06 -5.78 -6.60
N TRP A 477 -10.24 -5.80 -7.63
CA TRP A 477 -8.80 -5.88 -7.45
C TRP A 477 -8.31 -4.61 -6.74
N HIS A 478 -7.48 -4.78 -5.73
CA HIS A 478 -6.87 -3.64 -5.02
C HIS A 478 -5.61 -3.11 -5.72
N LEU A 479 -5.04 -3.92 -6.63
CA LEU A 479 -3.93 -3.54 -7.49
C LEU A 479 -4.47 -3.27 -8.90
N PRO A 480 -4.37 -2.04 -9.42
CA PRO A 480 -4.77 -1.74 -10.78
C PRO A 480 -3.82 -2.42 -11.80
N PRO A 481 -4.27 -2.61 -13.05
CA PRO A 481 -3.55 -3.40 -14.04
C PRO A 481 -2.11 -3.00 -14.31
N GLN A 482 -1.77 -1.72 -14.20
CA GLN A 482 -0.40 -1.22 -14.40
C GLN A 482 0.51 -1.38 -13.18
N SER A 483 0.06 -1.96 -12.08
CA SER A 483 0.89 -2.14 -10.88
C SER A 483 2.03 -3.12 -11.11
N VAL A 484 3.23 -2.77 -10.63
CA VAL A 484 4.40 -3.66 -10.60
C VAL A 484 4.51 -4.23 -9.19
N ASP A 485 3.54 -5.02 -8.79
CA ASP A 485 3.47 -5.65 -7.47
C ASP A 485 2.61 -6.92 -7.55
N GLY A 486 2.79 -7.83 -6.60
CA GLY A 486 1.96 -9.01 -6.39
C GLY A 486 1.48 -9.06 -4.94
N SER A 487 0.35 -9.71 -4.69
CA SER A 487 -0.16 -9.81 -3.33
C SER A 487 -1.10 -10.99 -3.12
N TYR A 488 -1.10 -11.52 -1.90
CA TYR A 488 -2.12 -12.44 -1.42
C TYR A 488 -3.08 -11.72 -0.44
N SER A 489 -4.39 -11.91 -0.65
CA SER A 489 -5.43 -11.44 0.26
C SER A 489 -6.01 -12.61 1.06
N PRO A 490 -5.83 -12.66 2.40
CA PRO A 490 -6.34 -13.76 3.22
C PRO A 490 -7.86 -13.88 3.22
N GLN A 491 -8.61 -12.77 3.31
CA GLN A 491 -10.08 -12.79 3.32
C GLN A 491 -10.68 -13.17 1.97
N LEU A 492 -9.98 -12.90 0.87
CA LEU A 492 -10.39 -13.35 -0.47
C LEU A 492 -9.82 -14.72 -0.84
N ASN A 493 -8.91 -15.25 -0.03
CA ASN A 493 -8.10 -16.43 -0.35
C ASN A 493 -7.61 -16.38 -1.81
N SER A 494 -7.01 -15.27 -2.22
CA SER A 494 -6.61 -15.06 -3.62
C SER A 494 -5.28 -14.34 -3.75
N VAL A 495 -4.50 -14.76 -4.76
CA VAL A 495 -3.31 -14.06 -5.26
C VAL A 495 -3.71 -13.13 -6.39
N THR A 496 -3.13 -11.94 -6.45
CA THR A 496 -3.34 -10.96 -7.53
C THR A 496 -2.00 -10.57 -8.16
N PHE A 497 -1.86 -10.79 -9.48
CA PHE A 497 -0.71 -10.38 -10.29
C PHE A 497 -1.18 -9.50 -11.45
N PRO A 498 -1.05 -8.17 -11.35
CA PRO A 498 -1.41 -7.26 -12.41
C PRO A 498 -0.51 -7.36 -13.64
N ALA A 499 -1.01 -6.93 -14.80
CA ALA A 499 -0.30 -6.90 -16.06
C ALA A 499 1.05 -6.14 -15.99
N GLY A 500 1.15 -5.10 -15.16
CA GLY A 500 2.38 -4.35 -14.95
C GLY A 500 3.52 -5.16 -14.33
N LEU A 501 3.22 -6.20 -13.54
CA LEU A 501 4.21 -7.15 -13.02
C LEU A 501 4.61 -8.19 -14.07
N LEU A 502 3.68 -8.54 -14.98
CA LEU A 502 3.86 -9.59 -15.99
C LEU A 502 4.63 -9.06 -17.20
N GLN A 503 5.87 -8.66 -17.00
CA GLN A 503 6.81 -8.15 -18.01
C GLN A 503 8.24 -8.64 -17.71
N SER A 504 9.10 -8.64 -18.74
CA SER A 504 10.51 -8.98 -18.56
C SER A 504 11.18 -8.05 -17.53
N PRO A 505 12.10 -8.55 -16.65
CA PRO A 505 12.58 -9.93 -16.61
C PRO A 505 11.75 -10.87 -15.75
N ALA A 506 10.66 -10.40 -15.08
CA ALA A 506 9.84 -11.24 -14.21
C ALA A 506 9.05 -12.28 -15.02
N PHE A 507 8.52 -11.90 -16.18
CA PHE A 507 7.75 -12.76 -17.08
C PHE A 507 7.93 -12.35 -18.54
N ASP A 508 8.08 -13.34 -19.41
CA ASP A 508 8.06 -13.18 -20.87
C ASP A 508 7.43 -14.43 -21.49
N ALA A 509 6.26 -14.28 -22.11
CA ALA A 509 5.55 -15.39 -22.75
C ALA A 509 6.36 -16.08 -23.88
N ALA A 510 7.36 -15.39 -24.43
CA ALA A 510 8.26 -15.91 -25.45
C ALA A 510 9.54 -16.56 -24.88
N ALA A 511 9.81 -16.40 -23.59
CA ALA A 511 10.98 -17.01 -22.94
C ALA A 511 10.79 -18.52 -22.71
N ASP A 512 11.90 -19.23 -22.43
CA ASP A 512 11.85 -20.63 -22.01
C ASP A 512 10.99 -20.78 -20.75
N SER A 513 10.17 -21.83 -20.72
CA SER A 513 9.28 -22.08 -19.58
C SER A 513 10.04 -22.20 -18.26
N ALA A 514 11.25 -22.76 -18.25
CA ALA A 514 12.07 -22.88 -17.04
C ALA A 514 12.46 -21.51 -16.49
N VAL A 515 12.70 -20.51 -17.36
CA VAL A 515 12.98 -19.13 -16.97
C VAL A 515 11.75 -18.51 -16.29
N ASN A 516 10.57 -18.65 -16.90
CA ASN A 516 9.33 -18.13 -16.31
C ASN A 516 8.99 -18.82 -14.99
N PHE A 517 9.17 -20.13 -14.85
CA PHE A 517 8.98 -20.83 -13.57
C PHE A 517 10.02 -20.39 -12.52
N GLY A 518 11.27 -20.12 -12.91
CA GLY A 518 12.31 -19.62 -12.03
C GLY A 518 12.13 -18.16 -11.59
N ALA A 519 11.47 -17.33 -12.42
CA ALA A 519 11.22 -15.92 -12.16
C ALA A 519 9.82 -15.70 -11.58
N ILE A 520 8.81 -15.44 -12.42
CA ILE A 520 7.44 -15.15 -11.95
C ILE A 520 6.82 -16.34 -11.20
N GLY A 521 7.19 -17.57 -11.56
CA GLY A 521 6.72 -18.76 -10.85
C GLY A 521 7.20 -18.80 -9.40
N ALA A 522 8.44 -18.37 -9.12
CA ALA A 522 8.93 -18.25 -7.74
C ALA A 522 8.14 -17.17 -6.96
N VAL A 523 7.82 -16.04 -7.60
CA VAL A 523 7.01 -14.98 -6.99
C VAL A 523 5.56 -15.47 -6.75
N LEU A 524 4.98 -16.20 -7.71
CA LEU A 524 3.65 -16.77 -7.55
C LEU A 524 3.62 -17.79 -6.40
N GLY A 525 4.63 -18.64 -6.30
CA GLY A 525 4.79 -19.58 -5.18
C GLY A 525 4.95 -18.87 -3.83
N HIS A 526 5.65 -17.74 -3.80
CA HIS A 526 5.77 -16.88 -2.62
C HIS A 526 4.39 -16.33 -2.18
N GLU A 527 3.63 -15.74 -3.10
CA GLU A 527 2.30 -15.22 -2.76
C GLU A 527 1.32 -16.32 -2.35
N MET A 528 1.38 -17.50 -3.00
CA MET A 528 0.59 -18.65 -2.58
C MET A 528 0.97 -19.13 -1.17
N ALA A 529 2.26 -19.05 -0.82
CA ALA A 529 2.74 -19.46 0.52
C ALA A 529 2.18 -18.56 1.63
N HIS A 530 1.84 -17.29 1.33
CA HIS A 530 1.17 -16.40 2.27
C HIS A 530 -0.19 -16.94 2.75
N GLY A 531 -0.84 -17.82 2.00
CA GLY A 531 -2.04 -18.53 2.46
C GLY A 531 -1.80 -19.48 3.63
N PHE A 532 -0.54 -19.86 3.90
CA PHE A 532 -0.15 -20.90 4.85
C PHE A 532 0.95 -20.44 5.82
N ASP A 533 1.39 -19.18 5.75
CA ASP A 533 2.39 -18.62 6.66
C ASP A 533 1.81 -18.35 8.07
N ASP A 534 2.57 -17.65 8.92
CA ASP A 534 2.18 -17.32 10.30
C ASP A 534 0.88 -16.53 10.38
N GLN A 535 0.52 -15.77 9.35
CA GLN A 535 -0.70 -14.98 9.27
C GLN A 535 -1.79 -15.66 8.44
N GLY A 536 -1.47 -16.12 7.22
CA GLY A 536 -2.45 -16.75 6.34
C GLY A 536 -2.99 -18.07 6.88
N SER A 537 -2.21 -18.80 7.69
CA SER A 537 -2.68 -20.00 8.40
C SER A 537 -3.77 -19.75 9.44
N ARG A 538 -4.07 -18.48 9.75
CA ARG A 538 -5.17 -18.09 10.64
C ARG A 538 -6.50 -17.88 9.92
N PHE A 539 -6.52 -18.01 8.59
CA PHE A 539 -7.72 -17.88 7.75
C PHE A 539 -8.04 -19.22 7.10
N ASP A 540 -9.30 -19.63 7.19
CA ASP A 540 -9.77 -20.89 6.59
C ASP A 540 -9.85 -20.82 5.05
N ASP A 541 -10.41 -21.85 4.44
CA ASP A 541 -10.56 -21.98 3.00
C ASP A 541 -11.57 -20.99 2.37
N ASN A 542 -12.42 -20.37 3.19
CA ASN A 542 -13.37 -19.32 2.79
C ASN A 542 -12.84 -17.92 3.11
N GLY A 543 -11.65 -17.81 3.71
CA GLY A 543 -11.05 -16.55 4.11
C GLY A 543 -11.54 -16.03 5.48
N ASN A 544 -12.25 -16.83 6.26
CA ASN A 544 -12.65 -16.44 7.60
C ASN A 544 -11.51 -16.64 8.60
N LEU A 545 -11.34 -15.72 9.52
CA LEU A 545 -10.39 -15.82 10.63
C LEU A 545 -10.79 -16.98 11.54
N SER A 546 -10.03 -18.06 11.53
CA SER A 546 -10.36 -19.33 12.17
C SER A 546 -9.12 -20.11 12.58
N ASP A 547 -9.16 -20.76 13.75
CA ASP A 547 -8.11 -21.67 14.21
C ASP A 547 -8.35 -23.08 13.64
N TRP A 548 -8.07 -23.27 12.36
CA TRP A 548 -8.26 -24.54 11.67
C TRP A 548 -7.07 -25.50 11.76
N TRP A 549 -5.91 -25.01 12.20
CA TRP A 549 -4.76 -25.87 12.47
C TRP A 549 -4.94 -26.60 13.80
N THR A 550 -4.63 -27.89 13.83
CA THR A 550 -4.57 -28.59 15.12
C THR A 550 -3.42 -28.02 15.98
N PRO A 551 -3.52 -28.12 17.31
CA PRO A 551 -2.44 -27.72 18.19
C PRO A 551 -1.10 -28.43 17.87
N LEU A 552 -1.17 -29.70 17.42
CA LEU A 552 0.01 -30.47 17.03
C LEU A 552 0.69 -29.89 15.78
N ALA A 553 -0.08 -29.60 14.74
CA ALA A 553 0.45 -28.99 13.51
C ALA A 553 0.98 -27.59 13.77
N ARG A 554 0.28 -26.78 14.61
CA ARG A 554 0.74 -25.45 14.99
C ARG A 554 2.10 -25.51 15.72
N ALA A 555 2.23 -26.35 16.74
CA ALA A 555 3.50 -26.52 17.45
C ALA A 555 4.64 -27.02 16.54
N ALA A 556 4.32 -27.90 15.56
CA ALA A 556 5.29 -28.37 14.59
C ALA A 556 5.72 -27.28 13.59
N PHE A 557 4.84 -26.35 13.24
CA PHE A 557 5.15 -25.17 12.44
C PHE A 557 6.04 -24.20 13.22
N ASP A 558 5.63 -23.82 14.43
CA ASP A 558 6.35 -22.87 15.28
C ASP A 558 7.79 -23.36 15.53
N LYS A 559 7.99 -24.65 15.84
CA LYS A 559 9.33 -25.24 15.98
C LYS A 559 10.20 -25.08 14.72
N ARG A 560 9.62 -25.05 13.52
CA ARG A 560 10.36 -24.87 12.26
C ARG A 560 10.67 -23.41 12.00
N THR A 561 9.74 -22.53 12.32
CA THR A 561 9.97 -21.07 12.19
C THR A 561 11.03 -20.60 13.18
N ASP A 562 11.09 -21.17 14.41
CA ASP A 562 12.12 -20.87 15.40
C ASP A 562 13.54 -21.15 14.89
N VAL A 563 13.72 -22.20 14.07
CA VAL A 563 15.01 -22.47 13.44
C VAL A 563 15.43 -21.35 12.49
N LEU A 564 14.50 -20.81 11.70
CA LEU A 564 14.78 -19.67 10.83
C LEU A 564 15.05 -18.40 11.64
N VAL A 565 14.24 -18.13 12.67
CA VAL A 565 14.44 -16.97 13.56
C VAL A 565 15.80 -17.02 14.25
N ALA A 566 16.25 -18.21 14.67
CA ALA A 566 17.56 -18.37 15.29
C ALA A 566 18.73 -18.21 14.31
N GLN A 567 18.49 -18.34 13.01
CA GLN A 567 19.50 -18.18 11.96
C GLN A 567 19.71 -16.71 11.58
N TYR A 568 18.69 -15.88 11.74
CA TYR A 568 18.72 -14.44 11.41
C TYR A 568 18.73 -13.57 12.67
#